data_524770d502b66b99d912ea9abd710a4a
#
_entry.id   524770d502b66b99d912ea9abd710a4a
#
_cell.length_a   1.000
_cell.length_b   1.000
_cell.length_c   1.000
_cell.angle_alpha   90.00
_cell.angle_beta   90.00
_cell.angle_gamma   90.00
#
_symmetry.space_group_name_H-M   'P 1'
#
loop_
_entity.id
_entity.type
_entity.pdbx_description
1 polymer ?
#
loop_
_entity_poly.entity_id
_entity_poly.type
_entity_poly.pdbx_seq_one_letter_code
_entity_poly.pdbx_strand_id
1 'polypeptide(L)'
;FEEWKKSNILVKEDKASIYIYQQVYTLNNSITKARIGIICGVELVDFSEGIVLPHEFTLSKPKADRHNLMHATNANFSQVFSLYEDPSKTISDIINKNIKGVPVIDMVDQEGIRNRIWTIDKKEEIEAIKETLKNKQIFIADGHHRYETALAYKNDMVLANKEHTGNEPYNFVMMMLVDMNDPGLVILPTHRMIKNLDGWNLENFLQRVRENFNVEKHSLVCAKDDNLFDEVEKKLYANGNEN
;
A
#
# COMPACT_ATOMS: atom_id res chain seq x y z
N PHE A 1 -13.48 -2.17 20.96
CA PHE A 1 -12.15 -2.81 20.81
C PHE A 1 -11.82 -3.67 22.03
N GLU A 2 -11.89 -3.13 23.24
CA GLU A 2 -11.62 -3.88 24.48
C GLU A 2 -12.58 -5.06 24.68
N GLU A 3 -13.85 -4.93 24.26
CA GLU A 3 -14.81 -6.02 24.28
C GLU A 3 -14.39 -7.17 23.35
N TRP A 4 -13.89 -6.88 22.17
CA TRP A 4 -13.39 -7.89 21.22
C TRP A 4 -12.18 -8.67 21.77
N LYS A 5 -11.32 -8.01 22.55
CA LYS A 5 -10.20 -8.67 23.25
C LYS A 5 -10.73 -9.57 24.37
N LYS A 6 -11.70 -9.09 25.17
CA LYS A 6 -12.28 -9.86 26.27
C LYS A 6 -13.07 -11.08 25.79
N SER A 7 -13.75 -10.98 24.65
CA SER A 7 -14.53 -12.07 24.06
C SER A 7 -13.72 -12.99 23.14
N ASN A 8 -12.39 -12.84 23.09
CA ASN A 8 -11.48 -13.60 22.24
C ASN A 8 -11.82 -13.53 20.74
N ILE A 9 -12.46 -12.45 20.28
CA ILE A 9 -12.60 -12.14 18.84
C ILE A 9 -11.24 -11.71 18.29
N LEU A 10 -10.50 -10.92 19.07
CA LEU A 10 -9.12 -10.58 18.80
C LEU A 10 -8.23 -11.29 19.81
N VAL A 11 -7.35 -12.14 19.32
CA VAL A 11 -6.36 -12.86 20.12
C VAL A 11 -4.95 -12.45 19.72
N LYS A 12 -4.05 -12.45 20.70
CA LYS A 12 -2.63 -12.19 20.43
C LYS A 12 -1.96 -13.51 20.13
N GLU A 13 -1.11 -13.52 19.10
CA GLU A 13 -0.26 -14.67 18.82
C GLU A 13 0.72 -14.94 19.97
N ASP A 14 0.96 -16.21 20.25
CA ASP A 14 1.89 -16.65 21.30
C ASP A 14 3.37 -16.43 20.90
N LYS A 15 3.64 -16.37 19.62
CA LYS A 15 4.98 -16.18 19.05
C LYS A 15 5.06 -14.93 18.19
N ALA A 16 6.24 -14.32 18.17
CA ALA A 16 6.55 -13.29 17.19
C ALA A 16 6.48 -13.88 15.77
N SER A 17 5.65 -13.29 14.93
CA SER A 17 5.36 -13.82 13.60
C SER A 17 5.34 -12.71 12.55
N ILE A 18 5.67 -13.11 11.33
CA ILE A 18 5.42 -12.33 10.11
C ILE A 18 4.32 -13.04 9.34
N TYR A 19 3.40 -12.29 8.72
CA TYR A 19 2.32 -12.89 7.95
C TYR A 19 2.58 -12.73 6.46
N ILE A 20 2.38 -13.80 5.69
CA ILE A 20 2.28 -13.71 4.23
C ILE A 20 0.83 -13.39 3.91
N TYR A 21 0.61 -12.37 3.10
CA TYR A 21 -0.72 -11.96 2.64
C TYR A 21 -0.79 -12.00 1.12
N GLN A 22 -1.72 -12.78 0.61
CA GLN A 22 -2.01 -12.90 -0.82
C GLN A 22 -3.41 -12.41 -1.11
N GLN A 23 -3.53 -11.58 -2.15
CA GLN A 23 -4.79 -11.14 -2.72
C GLN A 23 -4.90 -11.60 -4.17
N VAL A 24 -5.93 -12.41 -4.46
CA VAL A 24 -6.25 -12.81 -5.84
C VAL A 24 -7.45 -12.01 -6.30
N TYR A 25 -7.27 -11.25 -7.36
CA TYR A 25 -8.27 -10.33 -7.89
C TYR A 25 -8.31 -10.34 -9.41
N THR A 26 -9.41 -9.90 -9.98
CA THR A 26 -9.62 -9.86 -11.44
C THR A 26 -9.71 -8.42 -11.91
N LEU A 27 -8.93 -8.07 -12.91
CA LEU A 27 -9.01 -6.80 -13.62
C LEU A 27 -10.15 -6.81 -14.65
N ASN A 28 -10.53 -5.62 -15.11
CA ASN A 28 -11.67 -5.39 -16.02
C ASN A 28 -11.73 -6.30 -17.27
N ASN A 29 -10.61 -6.87 -17.69
CA ASN A 29 -10.53 -7.73 -18.88
C ASN A 29 -10.46 -9.22 -18.55
N SER A 30 -11.02 -9.66 -17.44
CA SER A 30 -10.98 -11.05 -16.98
C SER A 30 -9.56 -11.60 -16.71
N ILE A 31 -8.57 -10.71 -16.56
CA ILE A 31 -7.20 -11.10 -16.20
C ILE A 31 -7.12 -11.25 -14.69
N THR A 32 -6.93 -12.48 -14.24
CA THR A 32 -6.71 -12.75 -12.80
C THR A 32 -5.25 -12.52 -12.44
N LYS A 33 -5.03 -11.73 -11.40
CA LYS A 33 -3.74 -11.44 -10.81
C LYS A 33 -3.68 -11.91 -9.36
N ALA A 34 -2.49 -12.23 -8.89
CA ALA A 34 -2.26 -12.57 -7.48
C ALA A 34 -1.11 -11.73 -6.96
N ARG A 35 -1.42 -10.76 -6.13
CA ARG A 35 -0.42 -9.93 -5.41
C ARG A 35 -0.09 -10.61 -4.10
N ILE A 36 1.20 -10.71 -3.79
CA ILE A 36 1.66 -11.34 -2.55
C ILE A 36 2.71 -10.46 -1.87
N GLY A 37 2.67 -10.42 -0.55
CA GLY A 37 3.63 -9.68 0.26
C GLY A 37 3.66 -10.19 1.70
N ILE A 38 4.43 -9.53 2.54
CA ILE A 38 4.52 -9.83 3.97
C ILE A 38 3.92 -8.68 4.79
N ILE A 39 3.23 -9.01 5.87
CA ILE A 39 2.75 -8.04 6.86
C ILE A 39 3.59 -8.21 8.12
N CYS A 40 4.21 -7.12 8.56
CA CYS A 40 5.02 -7.06 9.78
C CYS A 40 4.98 -5.67 10.43
N GLY A 41 5.53 -5.56 11.63
CA GLY A 41 5.86 -4.28 12.25
C GLY A 41 7.15 -3.74 11.65
N VAL A 42 7.10 -2.53 11.10
CA VAL A 42 8.25 -1.80 10.57
C VAL A 42 8.54 -0.63 11.49
N GLU A 43 9.81 -0.43 11.83
CA GLU A 43 10.23 0.68 12.68
C GLU A 43 9.90 2.02 12.04
N LEU A 44 9.32 2.92 12.82
CA LEU A 44 8.98 4.27 12.39
C LEU A 44 10.22 5.15 12.44
N VAL A 45 10.54 5.73 11.30
CA VAL A 45 11.64 6.68 11.11
C VAL A 45 11.13 7.95 10.44
N ASP A 46 11.82 9.07 10.63
CA ASP A 46 11.48 10.30 9.91
C ASP A 46 11.81 10.15 8.42
N PHE A 47 11.01 10.76 7.56
CA PHE A 47 11.23 10.72 6.10
C PHE A 47 12.58 11.33 5.69
N SER A 48 13.11 12.27 6.46
CA SER A 48 14.42 12.86 6.22
C SER A 48 15.58 11.87 6.35
N GLU A 49 15.37 10.70 6.99
CA GLU A 49 16.37 9.65 7.07
C GLU A 49 16.54 8.89 5.74
N GLY A 50 15.62 9.06 4.79
CA GLY A 50 15.72 8.45 3.44
C GLY A 50 15.55 6.92 3.43
N ILE A 51 15.04 6.33 4.51
CA ILE A 51 14.78 4.88 4.64
C ILE A 51 13.36 4.56 4.16
N VAL A 52 12.37 5.30 4.68
CA VAL A 52 10.97 5.20 4.22
C VAL A 52 10.66 6.43 3.38
N LEU A 53 10.24 6.19 2.14
CA LEU A 53 10.08 7.23 1.13
C LEU A 53 8.59 7.43 0.78
N PRO A 54 8.05 8.64 0.99
CA PRO A 54 6.72 9.01 0.56
C PRO A 54 6.74 9.49 -0.91
N HIS A 55 5.57 9.49 -1.58
CA HIS A 55 5.40 10.10 -2.90
C HIS A 55 4.26 11.13 -2.96
N GLU A 56 3.59 11.39 -1.84
CA GLU A 56 2.53 12.41 -1.76
C GLU A 56 2.58 13.19 -0.46
N PHE A 57 1.99 14.39 -0.48
CA PHE A 57 1.77 15.20 0.71
C PHE A 57 0.44 14.84 1.36
N THR A 58 0.40 14.84 2.69
CA THR A 58 -0.79 14.51 3.46
C THR A 58 -1.53 15.76 3.93
N LEU A 59 -2.85 15.62 4.11
CA LEU A 59 -3.70 16.68 4.65
C LEU A 59 -3.83 16.54 6.18
N SER A 60 -3.94 17.67 6.90
CA SER A 60 -3.96 17.70 8.36
C SER A 60 -5.22 17.09 8.99
N LYS A 61 -6.40 17.33 8.41
CA LYS A 61 -7.69 16.90 8.99
C LYS A 61 -7.85 15.38 9.12
N PRO A 62 -7.57 14.55 8.09
CA PRO A 62 -7.63 13.08 8.23
C PRO A 62 -6.63 12.52 9.24
N LYS A 63 -5.50 13.21 9.50
CA LYS A 63 -4.50 12.77 10.47
C LYS A 63 -5.01 12.87 11.91
N ALA A 64 -5.72 13.93 12.26
CA ALA A 64 -6.22 14.14 13.61
C ALA A 64 -7.19 13.03 14.08
N ASP A 65 -8.10 12.59 13.20
CA ASP A 65 -9.04 11.50 13.53
C ASP A 65 -8.31 10.17 13.78
N ARG A 66 -7.39 9.80 12.90
CA ARG A 66 -6.57 8.59 13.06
C ARG A 66 -5.67 8.63 14.29
N HIS A 67 -5.11 9.80 14.60
CA HIS A 67 -4.28 10.01 15.78
C HIS A 67 -5.07 9.78 17.08
N ASN A 68 -6.28 10.34 17.16
CA ASN A 68 -7.18 10.11 18.29
C ASN A 68 -7.56 8.63 18.42
N LEU A 69 -7.79 7.93 17.28
CA LEU A 69 -8.09 6.50 17.30
C LEU A 69 -6.89 5.69 17.83
N MET A 70 -5.66 6.01 17.43
CA MET A 70 -4.46 5.34 17.92
C MET A 70 -4.27 5.55 19.43
N HIS A 71 -4.47 6.77 19.94
CA HIS A 71 -4.43 7.04 21.38
C HIS A 71 -5.50 6.29 22.17
N ALA A 72 -6.71 6.15 21.60
CA ALA A 72 -7.80 5.46 22.26
C ALA A 72 -7.64 3.93 22.28
N THR A 73 -6.89 3.35 21.35
CA THR A 73 -6.86 1.89 21.15
C THR A 73 -5.47 1.27 21.25
N ASN A 74 -4.41 2.06 21.12
CA ASN A 74 -3.02 1.61 21.00
C ASN A 74 -2.84 0.54 19.92
N ALA A 75 -3.54 0.67 18.78
CA ALA A 75 -3.57 -0.34 17.74
C ALA A 75 -3.53 0.23 16.33
N ASN A 76 -2.93 -0.55 15.41
CA ASN A 76 -3.02 -0.34 13.97
C ASN A 76 -4.16 -1.19 13.40
N PHE A 77 -5.19 -0.57 12.80
CA PHE A 77 -6.35 -1.28 12.23
C PHE A 77 -6.20 -1.62 10.75
N SER A 78 -5.26 -1.01 10.08
CA SER A 78 -4.93 -1.31 8.69
C SER A 78 -3.45 -1.06 8.42
N GLN A 79 -2.88 -1.88 7.57
CA GLN A 79 -1.47 -1.79 7.20
C GLN A 79 -1.21 -0.61 6.26
N VAL A 80 -0.03 -0.01 6.36
CA VAL A 80 0.54 0.84 5.31
C VAL A 80 0.97 -0.08 4.17
N PHE A 81 0.56 0.20 2.95
CA PHE A 81 0.98 -0.56 1.78
C PHE A 81 2.26 0.03 1.21
N SER A 82 3.31 -0.77 1.14
CA SER A 82 4.64 -0.31 0.75
C SER A 82 5.33 -1.32 -0.16
N LEU A 83 6.31 -0.80 -0.91
CA LEU A 83 7.08 -1.55 -1.87
C LEU A 83 8.55 -1.59 -1.44
N TYR A 84 9.25 -2.66 -1.80
CA TYR A 84 10.69 -2.83 -1.62
C TYR A 84 11.29 -3.57 -2.81
N GLU A 85 12.61 -3.57 -2.92
CA GLU A 85 13.32 -4.36 -3.91
C GLU A 85 14.04 -5.56 -3.26
N ASP A 86 13.83 -6.76 -3.80
CA ASP A 86 14.56 -7.98 -3.42
C ASP A 86 15.23 -8.65 -4.63
N PRO A 87 16.34 -8.08 -5.15
CA PRO A 87 17.09 -8.70 -6.25
C PRO A 87 17.62 -10.10 -5.91
N SER A 88 17.84 -10.38 -4.62
CA SER A 88 18.31 -11.69 -4.13
C SER A 88 17.21 -12.75 -4.12
N LYS A 89 15.93 -12.34 -4.21
CA LYS A 89 14.74 -13.20 -4.08
C LYS A 89 14.65 -13.96 -2.77
N THR A 90 15.37 -13.56 -1.74
CA THR A 90 15.40 -14.23 -0.45
C THR A 90 14.02 -14.27 0.20
N ILE A 91 13.32 -13.13 0.22
CA ILE A 91 11.98 -13.04 0.79
C ILE A 91 10.98 -13.81 -0.08
N SER A 92 11.07 -13.69 -1.40
CA SER A 92 10.23 -14.42 -2.35
C SER A 92 10.36 -15.95 -2.18
N ASP A 93 11.57 -16.45 -1.96
CA ASP A 93 11.81 -17.88 -1.73
C ASP A 93 11.20 -18.35 -0.40
N ILE A 94 11.31 -17.55 0.67
CA ILE A 94 10.68 -17.83 1.96
C ILE A 94 9.14 -17.85 1.78
N ILE A 95 8.57 -16.87 1.08
CA ILE A 95 7.14 -16.84 0.76
C ILE A 95 6.74 -18.10 0.00
N ASN A 96 7.42 -18.43 -1.10
CA ASN A 96 7.11 -19.58 -1.96
C ASN A 96 7.19 -20.94 -1.22
N LYS A 97 8.04 -21.03 -0.21
CA LYS A 97 8.14 -22.21 0.66
C LYS A 97 6.93 -22.32 1.59
N ASN A 98 6.51 -21.23 2.22
CA ASN A 98 5.49 -21.23 3.26
C ASN A 98 4.05 -21.29 2.69
N ILE A 99 3.78 -20.72 1.51
CA ILE A 99 2.45 -20.80 0.87
C ILE A 99 2.04 -22.19 0.36
N LYS A 100 2.96 -23.16 0.39
CA LYS A 100 2.65 -24.58 0.11
C LYS A 100 1.83 -25.21 1.24
N GLY A 101 1.86 -24.60 2.42
CA GLY A 101 1.05 -25.02 3.56
C GLY A 101 -0.40 -24.53 3.47
N VAL A 102 -1.21 -24.97 4.43
CA VAL A 102 -2.59 -24.50 4.57
C VAL A 102 -2.57 -23.08 5.11
N PRO A 103 -3.29 -22.14 4.48
CA PRO A 103 -3.42 -20.79 5.00
C PRO A 103 -4.21 -20.78 6.32
N VAL A 104 -3.86 -19.87 7.23
CA VAL A 104 -4.62 -19.65 8.48
C VAL A 104 -5.92 -18.89 8.23
N ILE A 105 -5.97 -18.12 7.13
CA ILE A 105 -7.16 -17.45 6.63
C ILE A 105 -7.25 -17.69 5.11
N ASP A 106 -8.42 -18.08 4.63
CA ASP A 106 -8.76 -18.17 3.20
C ASP A 106 -10.21 -17.74 3.04
N MET A 107 -10.44 -16.55 2.53
CA MET A 107 -11.77 -15.97 2.39
C MET A 107 -11.89 -15.13 1.12
N VAL A 108 -13.11 -14.99 0.64
CA VAL A 108 -13.47 -14.05 -0.43
C VAL A 108 -14.23 -12.90 0.20
N ASP A 109 -13.82 -11.67 -0.07
CA ASP A 109 -14.49 -10.48 0.42
C ASP A 109 -15.70 -10.07 -0.45
N GLN A 110 -16.36 -8.97 -0.08
CA GLN A 110 -17.55 -8.48 -0.79
C GLN A 110 -17.26 -7.98 -2.21
N GLU A 111 -15.99 -7.67 -2.51
CA GLU A 111 -15.53 -7.24 -3.83
C GLU A 111 -15.12 -8.42 -4.72
N GLY A 112 -15.22 -9.65 -4.22
CA GLY A 112 -14.84 -10.86 -4.92
C GLY A 112 -13.34 -11.15 -4.89
N ILE A 113 -12.57 -10.42 -4.08
CA ILE A 113 -11.13 -10.62 -3.91
C ILE A 113 -10.91 -11.77 -2.94
N ARG A 114 -10.14 -12.78 -3.36
CA ARG A 114 -9.75 -13.86 -2.45
C ARG A 114 -8.53 -13.45 -1.64
N ASN A 115 -8.68 -13.47 -0.34
CA ASN A 115 -7.67 -13.08 0.63
C ASN A 115 -7.16 -14.32 1.36
N ARG A 116 -5.84 -14.53 1.36
CA ARG A 116 -5.20 -15.64 2.06
C ARG A 116 -4.07 -15.15 2.94
N ILE A 117 -3.96 -15.75 4.12
CA ILE A 117 -2.89 -15.42 5.07
C ILE A 117 -2.22 -16.73 5.52
N TRP A 118 -0.89 -16.72 5.58
CA TRP A 118 -0.04 -17.73 6.20
C TRP A 118 0.85 -17.08 7.25
N THR A 119 1.27 -17.84 8.23
CA THR A 119 2.15 -17.37 9.30
C THR A 119 3.57 -17.88 9.11
N ILE A 120 4.56 -17.00 9.25
CA ILE A 120 5.98 -17.33 9.36
C ILE A 120 6.36 -17.15 10.83
N ASP A 121 6.64 -18.23 11.54
CA ASP A 121 7.03 -18.25 12.97
C ASP A 121 8.43 -18.83 13.21
N LYS A 122 9.12 -19.29 12.16
CA LYS A 122 10.48 -19.79 12.24
C LYS A 122 11.47 -18.66 12.39
N LYS A 123 12.23 -18.69 13.48
CA LYS A 123 13.19 -17.65 13.82
C LYS A 123 14.19 -17.38 12.69
N GLU A 124 14.69 -18.43 12.06
CA GLU A 124 15.66 -18.34 10.97
C GLU A 124 15.08 -17.60 9.75
N GLU A 125 13.82 -17.85 9.41
CA GLU A 125 13.14 -17.19 8.28
C GLU A 125 12.84 -15.72 8.62
N ILE A 126 12.43 -15.43 9.85
CA ILE A 126 12.21 -14.07 10.34
C ILE A 126 13.52 -13.25 10.30
N GLU A 127 14.61 -13.81 10.80
CA GLU A 127 15.92 -13.14 10.79
C GLU A 127 16.46 -12.95 9.37
N ALA A 128 16.25 -13.91 8.46
CA ALA A 128 16.62 -13.75 7.05
C ALA A 128 15.82 -12.60 6.37
N ILE A 129 14.52 -12.46 6.66
CA ILE A 129 13.71 -11.35 6.18
C ILE A 129 14.23 -10.02 6.72
N LYS A 130 14.49 -9.95 8.03
CA LYS A 130 15.03 -8.74 8.67
C LYS A 130 16.36 -8.31 8.06
N GLU A 131 17.30 -9.24 7.91
CA GLU A 131 18.62 -8.93 7.37
C GLU A 131 18.53 -8.50 5.89
N THR A 132 17.61 -9.10 5.11
CA THR A 132 17.37 -8.70 3.72
C THR A 132 16.84 -7.26 3.63
N LEU A 133 15.96 -6.85 4.55
CA LEU A 133 15.35 -5.52 4.54
C LEU A 133 16.19 -4.44 5.22
N LYS A 134 17.16 -4.80 6.05
CA LYS A 134 17.91 -3.89 6.94
C LYS A 134 18.51 -2.66 6.26
N ASN A 135 18.98 -2.81 5.02
CA ASN A 135 19.60 -1.73 4.25
C ASN A 135 18.79 -1.37 3.00
N LYS A 136 17.50 -1.71 2.99
CA LYS A 136 16.62 -1.42 1.86
C LYS A 136 15.80 -0.18 2.11
N GLN A 137 15.55 0.56 1.05
CA GLN A 137 14.54 1.61 1.06
C GLN A 137 13.15 0.99 0.93
N ILE A 138 12.20 1.56 1.63
CA ILE A 138 10.78 1.20 1.59
C ILE A 138 10.02 2.38 0.98
N PHE A 139 9.26 2.11 -0.07
CA PHE A 139 8.48 3.12 -0.78
C PHE A 139 7.01 2.99 -0.40
N ILE A 140 6.42 3.99 0.24
CA ILE A 140 5.00 3.95 0.57
C ILE A 140 4.20 4.06 -0.72
N ALA A 141 3.40 3.04 -1.03
CA ALA A 141 2.48 3.04 -2.17
C ALA A 141 1.10 3.59 -1.80
N ASP A 142 0.62 3.27 -0.58
CA ASP A 142 -0.63 3.80 -0.02
C ASP A 142 -0.56 3.87 1.50
N GLY A 143 -1.23 4.85 2.08
CA GLY A 143 -1.32 4.99 3.52
C GLY A 143 -0.35 5.98 4.15
N HIS A 144 0.08 7.01 3.41
CA HIS A 144 0.93 8.09 3.92
C HIS A 144 0.37 8.73 5.21
N HIS A 145 -0.94 8.99 5.26
CA HIS A 145 -1.60 9.49 6.47
C HIS A 145 -1.49 8.52 7.65
N ARG A 146 -1.51 7.20 7.41
CA ARG A 146 -1.34 6.17 8.46
C ARG A 146 0.08 6.18 9.01
N TYR A 147 1.06 6.25 8.12
CA TYR A 147 2.47 6.32 8.52
C TYR A 147 2.77 7.57 9.34
N GLU A 148 2.43 8.77 8.82
CA GLU A 148 2.67 10.02 9.53
C GLU A 148 1.90 10.11 10.86
N THR A 149 0.69 9.56 10.92
CA THR A 149 -0.07 9.48 12.16
C THR A 149 0.62 8.57 13.18
N ALA A 150 1.13 7.42 12.74
CA ALA A 150 1.86 6.50 13.60
C ALA A 150 3.17 7.13 14.10
N LEU A 151 3.87 7.89 13.25
CA LEU A 151 5.08 8.61 13.63
C LEU A 151 4.78 9.71 14.66
N ALA A 152 3.70 10.46 14.49
CA ALA A 152 3.28 11.46 15.47
C ALA A 152 2.91 10.79 16.80
N TYR A 153 2.15 9.70 16.78
CA TYR A 153 1.82 8.92 17.96
C TYR A 153 3.07 8.37 18.68
N LYS A 154 4.05 7.82 17.93
CA LYS A 154 5.35 7.43 18.49
C LYS A 154 5.98 8.58 19.27
N ASN A 155 6.04 9.77 18.67
CA ASN A 155 6.66 10.94 19.30
C ASN A 155 5.96 11.34 20.60
N ASP A 156 4.63 11.33 20.62
CA ASP A 156 3.86 11.59 21.84
C ASP A 156 4.16 10.58 22.94
N MET A 157 4.20 9.27 22.57
CA MET A 157 4.47 8.19 23.50
C MET A 157 5.91 8.21 24.05
N VAL A 158 6.88 8.56 23.22
CA VAL A 158 8.28 8.76 23.66
C VAL A 158 8.38 9.89 24.68
N LEU A 159 7.69 11.01 24.43
CA LEU A 159 7.66 12.13 25.38
C LEU A 159 6.98 11.77 26.71
N ALA A 160 5.95 10.93 26.66
CA ALA A 160 5.22 10.49 27.85
C ALA A 160 5.92 9.37 28.64
N ASN A 161 6.75 8.55 27.99
CA ASN A 161 7.41 7.41 28.61
C ASN A 161 8.86 7.75 29.02
N LYS A 162 9.04 8.00 30.31
CA LYS A 162 10.39 8.30 30.86
C LYS A 162 11.37 7.12 30.82
N GLU A 163 10.84 5.89 30.63
CA GLU A 163 11.64 4.66 30.57
C GLU A 163 11.71 4.12 29.14
N HIS A 164 11.63 5.02 28.14
CA HIS A 164 11.70 4.65 26.73
C HIS A 164 13.02 3.96 26.39
N THR A 165 12.93 2.76 25.78
CA THR A 165 14.09 1.92 25.42
C THR A 165 14.29 1.77 23.91
N GLY A 166 13.29 2.16 23.11
CA GLY A 166 13.26 1.97 21.66
C GLY A 166 12.60 0.65 21.23
N ASN A 167 12.28 -0.26 22.15
CA ASN A 167 11.69 -1.57 21.84
C ASN A 167 10.16 -1.61 22.05
N GLU A 168 9.57 -0.52 22.45
CA GLU A 168 8.13 -0.45 22.72
C GLU A 168 7.32 -0.56 21.43
N PRO A 169 6.13 -1.18 21.48
CA PRO A 169 5.28 -1.40 20.30
C PRO A 169 4.94 -0.15 19.50
N TYR A 170 4.85 1.01 20.14
CA TYR A 170 4.56 2.28 19.47
C TYR A 170 5.70 2.79 18.58
N ASN A 171 6.89 2.17 18.63
CA ASN A 171 7.98 2.45 17.69
C ASN A 171 7.78 1.82 16.31
N PHE A 172 6.75 0.99 16.15
CA PHE A 172 6.52 0.23 14.94
C PHE A 172 5.13 0.51 14.37
N VAL A 173 5.02 0.47 13.05
CA VAL A 173 3.77 0.53 12.32
C VAL A 173 3.56 -0.73 11.50
N MET A 174 2.31 -1.22 11.44
CA MET A 174 1.97 -2.37 10.61
C MET A 174 2.06 -2.00 9.13
N MET A 175 2.93 -2.68 8.40
CA MET A 175 3.08 -2.53 6.94
C MET A 175 2.86 -3.84 6.20
N MET A 176 2.24 -3.74 5.02
CA MET A 176 2.31 -4.76 3.99
C MET A 176 3.42 -4.38 3.02
N LEU A 177 4.45 -5.22 2.92
CA LEU A 177 5.60 -5.04 2.05
C LEU A 177 5.49 -5.99 0.85
N VAL A 178 5.50 -5.43 -0.36
CA VAL A 178 5.42 -6.17 -1.63
C VAL A 178 6.67 -5.89 -2.45
N ASP A 179 7.26 -6.91 -3.05
CA ASP A 179 8.37 -6.73 -3.99
C ASP A 179 7.89 -5.91 -5.21
N MET A 180 8.65 -4.89 -5.61
CA MET A 180 8.35 -4.09 -6.79
C MET A 180 8.24 -4.92 -8.08
N ASN A 181 8.88 -6.08 -8.11
CA ASN A 181 8.85 -7.01 -9.24
C ASN A 181 7.74 -8.08 -9.12
N ASP A 182 6.84 -7.97 -8.15
CA ASP A 182 5.72 -8.91 -8.01
C ASP A 182 4.79 -8.82 -9.24
N PRO A 183 4.56 -9.94 -9.96
CA PRO A 183 3.74 -9.95 -11.18
C PRO A 183 2.25 -9.61 -10.93
N GLY A 184 1.83 -9.69 -9.69
CA GLY A 184 0.50 -9.27 -9.25
C GLY A 184 0.42 -7.80 -8.87
N LEU A 185 1.52 -7.06 -8.86
CA LEU A 185 1.48 -5.61 -8.67
C LEU A 185 1.01 -4.95 -9.96
N VAL A 186 -0.01 -4.10 -9.86
CA VAL A 186 -0.54 -3.35 -10.99
C VAL A 186 -0.57 -1.87 -10.63
N ILE A 187 0.04 -1.06 -11.47
CA ILE A 187 -0.02 0.39 -11.38
C ILE A 187 -1.12 0.86 -12.34
N LEU A 188 -2.18 1.43 -11.79
CA LEU A 188 -3.27 1.98 -12.58
C LEU A 188 -3.04 3.46 -12.84
N PRO A 189 -3.37 3.97 -14.04
CA PRO A 189 -3.26 5.38 -14.34
C PRO A 189 -4.20 6.19 -13.46
N THR A 190 -3.72 7.32 -12.96
CA THR A 190 -4.55 8.25 -12.19
C THR A 190 -5.08 9.34 -13.12
N HIS A 191 -6.26 9.14 -13.68
CA HIS A 191 -6.91 10.13 -14.51
C HIS A 191 -7.36 11.35 -13.70
N ARG A 192 -7.26 12.53 -14.30
CA ARG A 192 -7.70 13.78 -13.71
C ARG A 192 -8.81 14.40 -14.57
N MET A 193 -9.96 14.64 -13.95
CA MET A 193 -11.04 15.40 -14.55
C MET A 193 -11.05 16.83 -13.98
N ILE A 194 -10.87 17.81 -14.84
CA ILE A 194 -10.93 19.22 -14.47
C ILE A 194 -12.28 19.77 -14.93
N LYS A 195 -13.02 20.43 -14.04
CA LYS A 195 -14.32 21.03 -14.32
C LYS A 195 -14.48 22.38 -13.62
N ASN A 196 -15.43 23.17 -14.09
CA ASN A 196 -15.80 24.46 -13.49
C ASN A 196 -14.63 25.45 -13.37
N LEU A 197 -13.79 25.53 -14.41
CA LEU A 197 -12.73 26.52 -14.50
C LEU A 197 -13.32 27.82 -15.08
N ASP A 198 -13.25 28.89 -14.32
CA ASP A 198 -13.62 30.22 -14.80
C ASP A 198 -12.69 30.66 -15.94
N GLY A 199 -13.27 31.19 -17.01
CA GLY A 199 -12.52 31.66 -18.18
C GLY A 199 -11.85 30.52 -18.98
N TRP A 200 -12.31 29.26 -18.85
CA TRP A 200 -11.79 28.13 -19.63
C TRP A 200 -11.93 28.37 -21.13
N ASN A 201 -10.81 28.28 -21.82
CA ASN A 201 -10.72 28.30 -23.29
C ASN A 201 -9.82 27.20 -23.79
N LEU A 202 -10.37 26.33 -24.64
CA LEU A 202 -9.68 25.16 -25.16
C LEU A 202 -8.42 25.51 -25.97
N GLU A 203 -8.49 26.58 -26.80
CA GLU A 203 -7.36 26.97 -27.64
C GLU A 203 -6.19 27.48 -26.80
N ASN A 204 -6.47 28.32 -25.81
CA ASN A 204 -5.46 28.80 -24.87
C ASN A 204 -4.84 27.65 -24.06
N PHE A 205 -5.64 26.67 -23.67
CA PHE A 205 -5.16 25.48 -22.99
C PHE A 205 -4.22 24.67 -23.90
N LEU A 206 -4.66 24.36 -25.12
CA LEU A 206 -3.87 23.59 -26.09
C LEU A 206 -2.57 24.30 -26.46
N GLN A 207 -2.59 25.63 -26.55
CA GLN A 207 -1.37 26.42 -26.81
C GLN A 207 -0.33 26.21 -25.70
N ARG A 208 -0.75 26.32 -24.44
CA ARG A 208 0.15 26.12 -23.29
C ARG A 208 0.64 24.67 -23.14
N VAL A 209 -0.23 23.70 -23.40
CA VAL A 209 0.14 22.29 -23.31
C VAL A 209 1.17 21.93 -24.38
N ARG A 210 1.09 22.50 -25.58
CA ARG A 210 2.06 22.28 -26.68
C ARG A 210 3.46 22.77 -26.38
N GLU A 211 3.65 23.63 -25.40
CA GLU A 211 5.00 24.07 -24.98
C GLU A 211 5.82 22.93 -24.38
N ASN A 212 5.15 21.92 -23.81
CA ASN A 212 5.81 20.83 -23.06
C ASN A 212 5.39 19.43 -23.53
N PHE A 213 4.35 19.30 -24.36
CA PHE A 213 3.77 18.01 -24.76
C PHE A 213 3.46 17.97 -26.26
N ASN A 214 3.55 16.79 -26.85
CA ASN A 214 2.95 16.52 -28.16
C ASN A 214 1.45 16.37 -27.99
N VAL A 215 0.67 17.12 -28.72
CA VAL A 215 -0.79 17.13 -28.60
C VAL A 215 -1.44 16.64 -29.89
N GLU A 216 -2.11 15.50 -29.78
CA GLU A 216 -2.96 14.95 -30.85
C GLU A 216 -4.43 15.17 -30.52
N LYS A 217 -5.20 15.54 -31.52
CA LYS A 217 -6.65 15.75 -31.40
C LYS A 217 -7.39 14.59 -32.04
N HIS A 218 -8.08 13.81 -31.23
CA HIS A 218 -8.96 12.76 -31.70
C HIS A 218 -10.42 13.20 -31.59
N SER A 219 -11.17 13.12 -32.68
CA SER A 219 -12.63 13.34 -32.65
C SER A 219 -13.30 12.01 -32.27
N LEU A 220 -13.96 12.02 -31.13
CA LEU A 220 -14.81 10.91 -30.72
C LEU A 220 -16.22 11.23 -31.23
N VAL A 221 -16.78 10.38 -32.10
CA VAL A 221 -18.18 10.47 -32.50
C VAL A 221 -18.99 9.95 -31.31
N CYS A 222 -19.63 10.86 -30.60
CA CYS A 222 -20.52 10.52 -29.47
C CYS A 222 -21.74 9.78 -30.03
N ALA A 223 -21.64 8.49 -30.25
CA ALA A 223 -22.80 7.61 -30.25
C ALA A 223 -23.25 7.48 -28.79
N LYS A 224 -24.55 7.32 -28.56
CA LYS A 224 -25.14 7.15 -27.22
C LYS A 224 -24.77 5.79 -26.58
N ASP A 225 -23.62 5.22 -26.94
CA ASP A 225 -23.19 3.89 -26.54
C ASP A 225 -22.15 3.97 -25.43
N ASP A 226 -22.26 3.07 -24.49
CA ASP A 226 -21.34 2.83 -23.35
C ASP A 226 -19.89 2.52 -23.79
N ASN A 227 -19.63 2.35 -25.08
CA ASN A 227 -18.33 2.01 -25.67
C ASN A 227 -17.35 3.19 -25.79
N LEU A 228 -17.75 4.43 -25.52
CA LEU A 228 -16.86 5.60 -25.67
C LEU A 228 -15.66 5.55 -24.73
N PHE A 229 -15.90 5.13 -23.49
CA PHE A 229 -14.84 4.96 -22.49
C PHE A 229 -13.86 3.85 -22.90
N ASP A 230 -14.36 2.75 -23.43
CA ASP A 230 -13.56 1.62 -23.89
C ASP A 230 -12.65 2.00 -25.08
N GLU A 231 -13.14 2.86 -25.98
CA GLU A 231 -12.32 3.35 -27.11
C GLU A 231 -11.22 4.32 -26.65
N VAL A 232 -11.53 5.21 -25.70
CA VAL A 232 -10.54 6.10 -25.11
C VAL A 232 -9.50 5.30 -24.34
N GLU A 233 -9.94 4.34 -23.54
CA GLU A 233 -9.06 3.47 -22.77
C GLU A 233 -8.12 2.66 -23.67
N LYS A 234 -8.64 2.03 -24.74
CA LYS A 234 -7.82 1.31 -25.73
C LYS A 234 -6.77 2.18 -26.39
N LYS A 235 -7.10 3.44 -26.72
CA LYS A 235 -6.14 4.39 -27.33
C LYS A 235 -5.08 4.83 -26.31
N LEU A 236 -5.45 5.05 -25.06
CA LEU A 236 -4.49 5.39 -23.99
C LEU A 236 -3.53 4.23 -23.72
N TYR A 237 -4.02 2.99 -23.69
CA TYR A 237 -3.15 1.81 -23.52
C TYR A 237 -2.25 1.53 -24.73
N ALA A 238 -2.73 1.75 -25.95
CA ALA A 238 -1.91 1.56 -27.15
C ALA A 238 -0.71 2.51 -27.19
N ASN A 239 -0.89 3.76 -26.76
CA ASN A 239 0.17 4.77 -26.73
C ASN A 239 1.07 4.66 -25.48
N GLY A 240 0.64 4.00 -24.41
CA GLY A 240 1.42 3.81 -23.18
C GLY A 240 2.49 2.73 -23.24
N ASN A 241 2.48 1.88 -24.26
CA ASN A 241 3.45 0.79 -24.42
C ASN A 241 4.65 1.17 -25.33
N GLU A 242 4.74 2.40 -25.80
CA GLU A 242 5.82 2.89 -26.69
C GLU A 242 6.86 3.77 -25.98
N ASN A 243 6.82 3.85 -24.62
CA ASN A 243 7.81 4.62 -23.83
C ASN A 243 8.43 3.78 -22.72
#